data_741c9c7fb41487f40e13292961e05dbe
#
_entry.id   741c9c7fb41487f40e13292961e05dbe
#
_cell.length_a   1.000
_cell.length_b   1.000
_cell.length_c   1.000
_cell.angle_alpha   90.00
_cell.angle_beta   90.00
_cell.angle_gamma   90.00
#
_symmetry.space_group_name_H-M   'P 1'
#
loop_
_entity.id
_entity.type
_entity.pdbx_description
1 polymer ?
#
loop_
_entity_poly.entity_id
_entity_poly.type
_entity_poly.pdbx_seq_one_letter_code
_entity_poly.pdbx_strand_id
1 'polypeptide(L)'
;GHKQGSGSADEGGQINDTPSRAIYGQWKQLCLEPTDERFVIDGAATDSIYAITVNRARMREFVDEGNWELNLQRLSGSLWLTGGRAQNAWTGSNVRVFPAQAVTRLIDDSKVNSATITSAGEVYNIVSGTLEDGVYNSSAPHKYGLFYRRLGVWILAGNKLDMSCSFLTVTGSEVPGDNAMKLFHSISGSARYTDTSGDYLGFQGRSGEKVKSTHFFVHVKNQDYNFSNNPTFVTGSEGDLADPTFIGDPKTYITEVGLYNNNKELLAIGKMSKPLLKDFSRRALIKLKLEF
;
A
#
# COMPACT_ATOMS: atom_id res chain seq x y z
N GLY A 1 -1.76 23.00 -4.35
CA GLY A 1 -2.97 23.82 -4.40
C GLY A 1 -3.15 24.69 -3.15
N HIS A 2 -3.78 25.83 -3.29
CA HIS A 2 -4.03 26.76 -2.19
C HIS A 2 -5.50 27.20 -2.17
N LYS A 3 -6.16 27.23 -1.00
CA LYS A 3 -7.60 27.51 -0.86
C LYS A 3 -8.00 28.85 -1.45
N GLN A 4 -7.20 29.88 -1.28
CA GLN A 4 -7.47 31.24 -1.76
C GLN A 4 -6.80 31.57 -3.08
N GLY A 5 -6.05 30.62 -3.64
CA GLY A 5 -5.32 30.82 -4.89
C GLY A 5 -4.00 31.57 -4.76
N SER A 6 -3.66 32.07 -3.57
CA SER A 6 -2.37 32.72 -3.32
C SER A 6 -1.28 31.70 -3.01
N GLY A 7 -0.02 32.03 -3.27
CA GLY A 7 1.12 31.16 -2.98
C GLY A 7 1.37 30.07 -4.02
N SER A 8 0.70 30.13 -5.16
CA SER A 8 1.00 29.31 -6.31
C SER A 8 1.86 30.05 -7.30
N ALA A 9 2.89 29.41 -7.77
CA ALA A 9 3.75 29.93 -8.79
C ALA A 9 3.05 30.15 -10.15
N ASP A 10 1.85 29.66 -10.30
CA ASP A 10 1.18 29.69 -11.59
C ASP A 10 0.53 31.03 -11.94
N GLU A 11 0.47 31.98 -10.97
CA GLU A 11 -0.53 33.02 -11.13
C GLU A 11 -0.16 34.43 -10.76
N GLY A 12 1.06 34.76 -10.63
CA GLY A 12 1.46 36.15 -10.47
C GLY A 12 0.73 36.90 -9.35
N GLY A 13 0.27 36.22 -8.31
CA GLY A 13 -0.31 36.84 -7.10
C GLY A 13 -1.79 37.19 -7.17
N GLN A 14 -2.53 36.73 -8.17
CA GLN A 14 -4.00 36.92 -8.20
C GLN A 14 -4.69 36.07 -7.12
N ILE A 15 -5.45 36.72 -6.25
CA ILE A 15 -6.29 36.09 -5.26
C ILE A 15 -7.64 35.82 -5.91
N ASN A 16 -8.17 34.60 -5.78
CA ASN A 16 -9.53 34.15 -6.09
C ASN A 16 -9.81 33.42 -7.39
N ASP A 17 -8.99 33.47 -8.43
CA ASP A 17 -9.32 32.83 -9.72
C ASP A 17 -8.10 32.16 -10.34
N THR A 18 -7.54 31.18 -9.62
CA THR A 18 -6.25 30.63 -9.98
C THR A 18 -6.31 29.12 -10.09
N PRO A 19 -5.53 28.47 -11.00
CA PRO A 19 -5.40 27.01 -11.06
C PRO A 19 -5.11 26.38 -9.71
N SER A 20 -4.36 27.04 -8.85
CA SER A 20 -4.07 26.55 -7.50
C SER A 20 -5.32 26.41 -6.64
N ARG A 21 -6.27 27.34 -6.75
CA ARG A 21 -7.57 27.26 -6.09
C ARG A 21 -8.40 26.11 -6.66
N ALA A 22 -8.41 25.95 -7.97
CA ALA A 22 -9.10 24.85 -8.63
C ALA A 22 -8.55 23.50 -8.19
N ILE A 23 -7.22 23.35 -8.13
CA ILE A 23 -6.54 22.16 -7.64
C ILE A 23 -6.92 21.85 -6.17
N TYR A 24 -6.89 22.87 -5.29
CA TYR A 24 -7.31 22.69 -3.91
C TYR A 24 -8.78 22.25 -3.82
N GLY A 25 -9.65 22.87 -4.60
CA GLY A 25 -11.08 22.52 -4.66
C GLY A 25 -11.34 21.11 -5.16
N GLN A 26 -10.62 20.65 -6.18
CA GLN A 26 -10.72 19.28 -6.68
C GLN A 26 -10.33 18.25 -5.60
N TRP A 27 -9.22 18.46 -4.92
CA TRP A 27 -8.80 17.56 -3.84
C TRP A 27 -9.73 17.63 -2.63
N LYS A 28 -10.25 18.81 -2.32
CA LYS A 28 -11.28 18.97 -1.29
C LYS A 28 -12.50 18.11 -1.59
N GLN A 29 -13.05 18.21 -2.80
CA GLN A 29 -14.25 17.46 -3.21
C GLN A 29 -14.01 15.94 -3.22
N LEU A 30 -12.79 15.51 -3.55
CA LEU A 30 -12.46 14.07 -3.62
C LEU A 30 -12.20 13.46 -2.24
N CYS A 31 -11.61 14.21 -1.34
CA CYS A 31 -11.00 13.68 -0.11
C CYS A 31 -11.75 14.03 1.16
N LEU A 32 -12.50 15.14 1.19
CA LEU A 32 -13.19 15.62 2.40
C LEU A 32 -14.70 15.39 2.34
N GLU A 33 -15.31 15.44 3.51
CA GLU A 33 -16.77 15.43 3.61
C GLU A 33 -17.34 16.74 3.02
N PRO A 34 -18.59 16.74 2.50
CA PRO A 34 -19.19 17.93 1.91
C PRO A 34 -19.27 19.14 2.83
N THR A 35 -19.33 18.89 4.13
CA THR A 35 -19.38 19.93 5.19
C THR A 35 -18.03 20.51 5.53
N ASP A 36 -16.95 19.83 5.20
CA ASP A 36 -15.61 20.27 5.54
C ASP A 36 -15.12 21.34 4.55
N GLU A 37 -14.67 22.43 5.08
CA GLU A 37 -14.16 23.52 4.24
C GLU A 37 -12.67 23.44 3.94
N ARG A 38 -11.89 22.76 4.81
CA ARG A 38 -10.43 22.74 4.78
C ARG A 38 -9.90 21.38 5.20
N PHE A 39 -8.71 21.05 4.72
CA PHE A 39 -7.95 19.96 5.28
C PHE A 39 -7.48 20.33 6.68
N VAL A 40 -7.68 19.44 7.64
CA VAL A 40 -7.20 19.58 9.02
C VAL A 40 -6.10 18.57 9.26
N ILE A 41 -4.89 19.04 9.54
CA ILE A 41 -3.72 18.22 9.76
C ILE A 41 -3.11 18.62 11.10
N ASP A 42 -2.96 17.66 11.99
CA ASP A 42 -2.45 17.91 13.35
C ASP A 42 -3.29 18.94 14.14
N GLY A 43 -4.61 18.88 13.97
CA GLY A 43 -5.56 19.80 14.61
C GLY A 43 -5.59 21.21 14.02
N ALA A 44 -4.76 21.50 13.02
CA ALA A 44 -4.71 22.79 12.35
C ALA A 44 -5.27 22.73 10.93
N ALA A 45 -6.13 23.69 10.59
CA ALA A 45 -6.61 23.84 9.23
C ALA A 45 -5.48 24.35 8.32
N THR A 46 -5.35 23.75 7.12
CA THR A 46 -4.36 24.17 6.12
C THR A 46 -5.02 24.70 4.86
N ASP A 47 -4.54 25.83 4.38
CA ASP A 47 -4.97 26.44 3.13
C ASP A 47 -4.05 26.06 1.95
N SER A 48 -2.86 25.51 2.25
CA SER A 48 -1.89 25.09 1.23
C SER A 48 -1.63 23.61 1.33
N ILE A 49 -1.78 22.90 0.21
CA ILE A 49 -1.58 21.46 0.10
C ILE A 49 -0.69 21.10 -1.08
N TYR A 50 0.08 20.04 -0.90
CA TYR A 50 0.71 19.28 -1.96
C TYR A 50 0.02 17.93 -2.07
N ALA A 51 -0.31 17.52 -3.30
CA ALA A 51 -0.94 16.22 -3.55
C ALA A 51 0.00 15.35 -4.38
N ILE A 52 0.21 14.13 -3.94
CA ILE A 52 0.91 13.08 -4.68
C ILE A 52 -0.11 11.99 -4.97
N THR A 53 -0.11 11.49 -6.20
CA THR A 53 -1.04 10.44 -6.63
C THR A 53 -0.32 9.31 -7.32
N VAL A 54 -0.77 8.09 -7.10
CA VAL A 54 -0.35 6.92 -7.86
C VAL A 54 -1.35 6.66 -8.99
N ASN A 55 -0.84 6.41 -10.17
CA ASN A 55 -1.68 6.04 -11.32
C ASN A 55 -2.47 4.77 -10.98
N ARG A 56 -3.79 4.80 -11.20
CA ARG A 56 -4.70 3.69 -10.93
C ARG A 56 -4.27 2.38 -11.60
N ALA A 57 -3.67 2.46 -12.78
CA ALA A 57 -3.15 1.28 -13.48
C ALA A 57 -1.99 0.58 -12.75
N ARG A 58 -1.30 1.28 -11.85
CA ARG A 58 -0.20 0.73 -11.03
C ARG A 58 -0.64 0.33 -9.62
N MET A 59 -1.81 0.76 -9.22
CA MET A 59 -2.42 0.44 -7.94
C MET A 59 -3.56 -0.55 -8.21
N ARG A 60 -3.53 -1.72 -7.61
CA ARG A 60 -4.61 -2.71 -7.74
C ARG A 60 -5.89 -2.18 -7.08
N GLU A 61 -6.19 -2.57 -5.85
CA GLU A 61 -7.34 -2.03 -5.12
C GLU A 61 -6.97 -0.83 -4.26
N PHE A 62 -5.80 -0.88 -3.64
CA PHE A 62 -5.32 0.15 -2.71
C PHE A 62 -3.80 0.15 -2.61
N VAL A 63 -3.26 1.20 -2.02
CA VAL A 63 -1.86 1.22 -1.57
C VAL A 63 -1.79 0.57 -0.19
N ASP A 64 -0.85 -0.34 -0.02
CA ASP A 64 -0.70 -1.12 1.20
C ASP A 64 -0.18 -0.22 2.34
N GLU A 65 -0.99 -0.09 3.39
CA GLU A 65 -0.64 0.69 4.57
C GLU A 65 0.52 0.10 5.33
N GLY A 66 1.36 0.94 5.90
CA GLY A 66 2.57 0.52 6.61
C GLY A 66 3.67 -0.04 5.70
N ASN A 67 3.51 0.01 4.38
CA ASN A 67 4.44 -0.50 3.39
C ASN A 67 4.79 0.52 2.29
N TRP A 68 4.74 1.80 2.62
CA TRP A 68 5.25 2.87 1.76
C TRP A 68 6.09 3.85 2.58
N GLU A 69 7.04 4.47 1.92
CA GLU A 69 7.91 5.50 2.49
C GLU A 69 8.15 6.60 1.47
N LEU A 70 7.96 7.84 1.88
CA LEU A 70 8.23 9.03 1.09
C LEU A 70 9.38 9.80 1.71
N ASN A 71 10.44 9.97 0.97
CA ASN A 71 11.63 10.69 1.39
C ASN A 71 11.71 12.03 0.67
N LEU A 72 11.80 13.11 1.42
CA LEU A 72 11.87 14.47 0.91
C LEU A 72 13.21 15.09 1.28
N GLN A 73 14.01 15.45 0.26
CA GLN A 73 15.21 16.20 0.48
C GLN A 73 14.87 17.62 0.93
N ARG A 74 15.55 18.11 1.97
CA ARG A 74 15.45 19.50 2.35
C ARG A 74 16.09 20.38 1.28
N LEU A 75 15.37 21.40 0.85
CA LEU A 75 15.84 22.38 -0.11
C LEU A 75 16.56 23.47 0.67
N SER A 76 17.79 23.82 0.30
CA SER A 76 18.45 24.99 0.89
C SER A 76 17.95 26.23 0.19
N GLY A 77 17.54 27.28 0.95
CA GLY A 77 16.95 28.50 0.41
C GLY A 77 17.79 29.22 -0.65
N SER A 78 19.12 29.08 -0.63
CA SER A 78 20.01 29.65 -1.65
C SER A 78 19.92 28.96 -3.01
N LEU A 79 19.50 27.73 -3.09
CA LEU A 79 19.36 27.00 -4.36
C LEU A 79 18.13 27.46 -5.17
N TRP A 80 17.13 28.01 -4.53
CA TRP A 80 15.92 28.52 -5.18
C TRP A 80 15.95 30.03 -5.45
N LEU A 81 16.69 30.78 -4.64
CA LEU A 81 16.73 32.25 -4.68
C LEU A 81 17.60 32.82 -5.81
N THR A 82 18.46 32.04 -6.44
CA THR A 82 19.42 32.54 -7.44
C THR A 82 18.93 32.45 -8.88
N GLY A 83 17.64 32.36 -9.15
CA GLY A 83 17.09 32.36 -10.52
C GLY A 83 17.59 31.22 -11.41
N GLY A 84 18.48 30.42 -10.91
CA GLY A 84 18.94 29.20 -11.53
C GLY A 84 18.01 28.08 -11.11
N ARG A 85 17.13 27.69 -11.98
CA ARG A 85 16.45 26.40 -11.85
C ARG A 85 17.46 25.42 -11.28
N ALA A 86 17.10 24.66 -10.28
CA ALA A 86 17.93 23.63 -9.61
C ALA A 86 18.64 22.63 -10.58
N GLN A 87 18.47 22.80 -11.88
CA GLN A 87 19.18 22.08 -12.94
C GLN A 87 20.70 22.12 -12.78
N ASN A 88 21.28 23.22 -12.33
CA ASN A 88 22.73 23.34 -12.21
C ASN A 88 23.32 22.66 -10.97
N ALA A 89 22.52 22.38 -9.96
CA ALA A 89 22.93 21.57 -8.81
C ALA A 89 22.97 20.06 -9.14
N TRP A 90 22.39 19.66 -10.26
CA TRP A 90 22.16 18.27 -10.62
C TRP A 90 23.04 17.74 -11.75
N THR A 91 23.85 18.58 -12.39
CA THR A 91 24.70 18.20 -13.55
C THR A 91 26.08 17.68 -13.17
N GLY A 92 26.40 17.56 -11.89
CA GLY A 92 27.71 17.04 -11.46
C GLY A 92 27.70 15.53 -11.20
N SER A 93 28.65 14.81 -11.75
CA SER A 93 28.91 13.38 -11.54
C SER A 93 29.28 12.99 -10.10
N ASN A 94 29.25 13.92 -9.19
CA ASN A 94 29.56 13.68 -7.78
C ASN A 94 28.31 13.47 -7.00
N VAL A 95 28.04 12.22 -6.66
CA VAL A 95 27.10 11.84 -5.59
C VAL A 95 27.54 12.57 -4.32
N ARG A 96 26.90 13.70 -4.01
CA ARG A 96 27.11 14.35 -2.72
C ARG A 96 26.37 13.53 -1.67
N VAL A 97 27.12 12.85 -0.85
CA VAL A 97 26.61 12.24 0.37
C VAL A 97 26.24 13.38 1.31
N PHE A 98 24.98 13.78 1.30
CA PHE A 98 24.46 14.65 2.36
C PHE A 98 24.20 13.79 3.61
N PRO A 99 24.44 14.33 4.81
CA PRO A 99 24.12 13.60 6.02
C PRO A 99 22.61 13.25 6.03
N ALA A 100 22.27 12.08 6.55
CA ALA A 100 20.89 11.57 6.65
C ALA A 100 19.90 12.58 7.27
N GLN A 101 20.39 13.56 8.03
CA GLN A 101 19.64 14.68 8.60
C GLN A 101 19.08 15.68 7.57
N ALA A 102 19.51 15.61 6.31
CA ALA A 102 19.00 16.49 5.24
C ALA A 102 17.75 15.95 4.54
N VAL A 103 17.27 14.78 4.93
CA VAL A 103 16.09 14.14 4.35
C VAL A 103 15.00 14.04 5.41
N THR A 104 13.79 14.46 5.07
CA THR A 104 12.60 14.22 5.88
C THR A 104 11.97 12.93 5.40
N ARG A 105 11.89 11.92 6.26
CA ARG A 105 11.32 10.60 5.98
C ARG A 105 9.91 10.51 6.52
N LEU A 106 8.99 10.11 5.68
CA LEU A 106 7.56 10.08 5.95
C LEU A 106 6.97 8.70 5.66
N ILE A 107 6.16 8.22 6.59
CA ILE A 107 5.38 6.98 6.50
C ILE A 107 3.95 7.25 6.98
N ASP A 108 3.08 6.26 6.91
CA ASP A 108 1.79 6.34 7.60
C ASP A 108 1.88 5.84 9.05
N ASP A 109 0.85 6.18 9.82
CA ASP A 109 0.75 5.78 11.22
C ASP A 109 -0.06 4.49 11.46
N SER A 110 -0.28 3.68 10.42
CA SER A 110 -1.11 2.46 10.48
C SER A 110 -0.63 1.42 11.48
N LYS A 111 0.67 1.39 11.75
CA LYS A 111 1.26 0.49 12.74
C LYS A 111 1.01 0.92 14.21
N VAL A 112 0.57 2.17 14.41
CA VAL A 112 0.35 2.77 15.74
C VAL A 112 -1.12 3.10 15.95
N ASN A 113 -1.79 3.58 14.92
CA ASN A 113 -3.17 4.05 14.97
C ASN A 113 -4.06 3.31 13.96
N SER A 114 -5.33 3.17 14.30
CA SER A 114 -6.34 2.70 13.35
C SER A 114 -6.70 3.77 12.34
N ALA A 115 -7.13 3.35 11.14
CA ALA A 115 -7.62 4.27 10.12
C ALA A 115 -8.81 5.11 10.60
N THR A 116 -8.85 6.36 10.19
CA THR A 116 -10.07 7.16 10.22
C THR A 116 -10.91 6.80 9.01
N ILE A 117 -12.19 6.49 9.22
CA ILE A 117 -13.10 6.15 8.13
C ILE A 117 -13.83 7.42 7.68
N THR A 118 -13.71 7.74 6.41
CA THR A 118 -14.36 8.90 5.77
C THR A 118 -15.13 8.44 4.53
N SER A 119 -15.87 9.34 3.88
CA SER A 119 -16.50 9.07 2.57
C SER A 119 -15.49 8.67 1.49
N ALA A 120 -14.25 9.13 1.60
CA ALA A 120 -13.14 8.76 0.73
C ALA A 120 -12.50 7.39 1.09
N GLY A 121 -12.99 6.75 2.14
CA GLY A 121 -12.50 5.45 2.64
C GLY A 121 -11.58 5.55 3.85
N GLU A 122 -10.66 4.62 3.96
CA GLU A 122 -9.68 4.54 5.05
C GLU A 122 -8.60 5.59 4.87
N VAL A 123 -8.40 6.42 5.91
CA VAL A 123 -7.42 7.53 5.92
C VAL A 123 -6.48 7.36 7.11
N TYR A 124 -5.20 7.52 6.86
CA TYR A 124 -4.14 7.51 7.87
C TYR A 124 -3.42 8.85 7.91
N ASN A 125 -2.80 9.18 9.04
CA ASN A 125 -1.91 10.33 9.09
C ASN A 125 -0.58 10.01 8.44
N ILE A 126 0.00 10.99 7.77
CA ILE A 126 1.38 10.95 7.30
C ILE A 126 2.26 11.52 8.41
N VAL A 127 3.20 10.74 8.88
CA VAL A 127 4.05 11.06 10.03
C VAL A 127 5.53 10.86 9.70
N SER A 128 6.41 11.43 10.52
CA SER A 128 7.84 11.16 10.39
C SER A 128 8.21 9.76 10.85
N GLY A 129 9.00 9.04 10.05
CA GLY A 129 9.41 7.68 10.31
C GLY A 129 10.02 6.99 9.11
N THR A 130 10.41 5.73 9.29
CA THR A 130 10.93 4.84 8.24
C THR A 130 10.19 3.51 8.25
N LEU A 131 10.28 2.76 7.17
CA LEU A 131 9.72 1.40 7.15
C LEU A 131 10.45 0.47 8.13
N GLU A 132 11.73 0.72 8.37
CA GLU A 132 12.59 -0.08 9.25
C GLU A 132 12.34 0.26 10.73
N ASP A 133 12.47 1.54 11.10
CA ASP A 133 12.36 1.99 12.50
C ASP A 133 10.92 2.23 12.95
N GLY A 134 9.99 2.37 11.99
CA GLY A 134 8.61 2.77 12.26
C GLY A 134 8.45 4.27 12.48
N VAL A 135 7.39 4.65 13.22
CA VAL A 135 7.06 6.05 13.50
C VAL A 135 8.04 6.65 14.52
N TYR A 136 8.69 7.75 14.15
CA TYR A 136 9.51 8.49 15.10
C TYR A 136 8.61 9.17 16.14
N ASN A 137 8.95 9.01 17.42
CA ASN A 137 8.16 9.52 18.54
C ASN A 137 6.67 9.10 18.47
N SER A 138 6.42 7.80 18.58
CA SER A 138 5.09 7.21 18.47
C SER A 138 4.05 7.76 19.47
N SER A 139 4.51 8.34 20.59
CA SER A 139 3.64 8.97 21.60
C SER A 139 3.10 10.33 21.18
N ALA A 140 3.82 11.07 20.35
CA ALA A 140 3.46 12.39 19.85
C ALA A 140 4.03 12.62 18.44
N PRO A 141 3.55 11.88 17.42
CA PRO A 141 4.12 11.96 16.08
C PRO A 141 3.80 13.31 15.43
N HIS A 142 4.80 13.90 14.79
CA HIS A 142 4.55 15.06 13.93
C HIS A 142 3.77 14.61 12.69
N LYS A 143 2.61 15.19 12.47
CA LYS A 143 1.74 14.91 11.32
C LYS A 143 2.02 15.92 10.21
N TYR A 144 2.31 15.39 9.04
CA TYR A 144 2.63 16.16 7.83
C TYR A 144 1.47 16.19 6.84
N GLY A 145 0.53 15.25 6.94
CA GLY A 145 -0.54 15.14 5.98
C GLY A 145 -1.49 13.98 6.25
N LEU A 146 -2.28 13.67 5.23
CA LEU A 146 -3.27 12.59 5.21
C LEU A 146 -2.99 11.66 4.03
N PHE A 147 -3.07 10.37 4.28
CA PHE A 147 -2.92 9.32 3.28
C PHE A 147 -4.26 8.62 3.04
N TYR A 148 -4.78 8.75 1.83
CA TYR A 148 -6.02 8.13 1.37
C TYR A 148 -5.69 6.82 0.65
N ARG A 149 -5.74 5.73 1.38
CA ARG A 149 -5.29 4.40 0.97
C ARG A 149 -5.94 3.92 -0.33
N ARG A 150 -7.28 4.00 -0.41
CA ARG A 150 -8.06 3.51 -1.57
C ARG A 150 -7.93 4.38 -2.81
N LEU A 151 -7.70 5.66 -2.61
CA LEU A 151 -7.49 6.61 -3.70
C LEU A 151 -6.05 6.59 -4.21
N GLY A 152 -5.10 6.10 -3.38
CA GLY A 152 -3.67 6.20 -3.66
C GLY A 152 -3.19 7.65 -3.71
N VAL A 153 -3.65 8.44 -2.72
CA VAL A 153 -3.42 9.89 -2.64
C VAL A 153 -2.79 10.24 -1.32
N TRP A 154 -1.73 11.03 -1.36
CA TRP A 154 -1.07 11.66 -0.22
C TRP A 154 -1.30 13.16 -0.29
N ILE A 155 -1.96 13.72 0.71
CA ILE A 155 -2.16 15.17 0.88
C ILE A 155 -1.21 15.64 1.97
N LEU A 156 -0.26 16.47 1.61
CA LEU A 156 0.73 17.04 2.52
C LEU A 156 0.41 18.50 2.79
N ALA A 157 0.55 18.93 4.05
CA ALA A 157 0.36 20.33 4.43
C ALA A 157 1.55 21.18 4.00
N GLY A 158 1.30 22.24 3.22
CA GLY A 158 2.33 23.13 2.72
C GLY A 158 3.14 23.79 3.84
N ASN A 159 2.48 24.28 4.88
CA ASN A 159 3.13 24.92 6.03
C ASN A 159 4.07 23.96 6.80
N LYS A 160 3.72 22.67 6.89
CA LYS A 160 4.59 21.68 7.54
C LYS A 160 5.84 21.38 6.67
N LEU A 161 5.68 21.33 5.35
CA LEU A 161 6.81 21.16 4.43
C LEU A 161 7.71 22.40 4.38
N ASP A 162 7.15 23.61 4.49
CA ASP A 162 7.91 24.86 4.59
C ASP A 162 8.85 24.81 5.79
N MET A 163 8.35 24.39 6.95
CA MET A 163 9.14 24.27 8.16
C MET A 163 10.20 23.16 8.11
N SER A 164 9.85 22.01 7.56
CA SER A 164 10.69 20.81 7.64
C SER A 164 11.58 20.60 6.43
N CYS A 165 11.14 21.02 5.24
CA CYS A 165 11.84 20.81 3.97
C CYS A 165 12.28 22.11 3.31
N SER A 166 12.09 23.26 3.95
CA SER A 166 12.40 24.59 3.40
C SER A 166 11.73 24.86 2.05
N PHE A 167 10.48 24.48 1.92
CA PHE A 167 9.65 24.74 0.74
C PHE A 167 9.16 26.18 0.68
N LEU A 168 9.81 27.08 1.40
CA LEU A 168 9.41 28.48 1.54
C LEU A 168 8.88 29.06 0.24
N THR A 169 7.70 29.63 0.33
CA THR A 169 7.10 30.42 -0.75
C THR A 169 7.89 31.70 -0.87
N VAL A 170 8.63 31.86 -1.93
CA VAL A 170 9.30 33.15 -2.21
C VAL A 170 8.25 34.05 -2.84
N THR A 171 7.77 35.03 -2.08
CA THR A 171 6.85 36.03 -2.60
C THR A 171 7.57 36.92 -3.63
N GLY A 172 7.10 36.95 -4.86
CA GLY A 172 7.38 38.00 -5.83
C GLY A 172 8.19 37.68 -7.07
N SER A 173 8.68 36.44 -7.24
CA SER A 173 9.47 36.06 -8.43
C SER A 173 9.27 34.60 -8.83
N GLU A 174 8.13 34.03 -8.53
CA GLU A 174 7.86 32.64 -8.79
C GLU A 174 7.45 32.42 -10.24
N VAL A 175 8.05 31.40 -10.85
CA VAL A 175 7.70 30.97 -12.21
C VAL A 175 6.56 29.95 -12.14
N PRO A 176 5.62 29.94 -13.08
CA PRO A 176 4.56 28.95 -13.15
C PRO A 176 5.08 27.50 -12.99
N GLY A 177 4.45 26.72 -12.09
CA GLY A 177 4.85 25.33 -11.80
C GLY A 177 5.92 25.14 -10.74
N ASP A 178 6.51 26.21 -10.18
CA ASP A 178 7.63 26.10 -9.24
C ASP A 178 7.29 25.26 -8.00
N ASN A 179 6.09 25.38 -7.45
CA ASN A 179 5.70 24.60 -6.28
C ASN A 179 5.62 23.09 -6.58
N ALA A 180 5.08 22.70 -7.74
CA ALA A 180 5.09 21.31 -8.16
C ALA A 180 6.51 20.83 -8.43
N MET A 181 7.35 21.67 -9.02
CA MET A 181 8.77 21.39 -9.26
C MET A 181 9.57 21.26 -7.97
N LYS A 182 9.29 22.07 -6.94
CA LYS A 182 9.90 21.92 -5.61
C LYS A 182 9.64 20.53 -5.03
N LEU A 183 8.38 20.07 -5.04
CA LEU A 183 8.05 18.73 -4.59
C LEU A 183 8.74 17.64 -5.42
N PHE A 184 8.70 17.76 -6.73
CA PHE A 184 9.37 16.81 -7.65
C PHE A 184 10.87 16.75 -7.40
N HIS A 185 11.55 17.88 -7.27
CA HIS A 185 12.97 17.93 -6.99
C HIS A 185 13.32 17.42 -5.61
N SER A 186 12.48 17.65 -4.61
CA SER A 186 12.68 17.11 -3.26
C SER A 186 12.62 15.58 -3.25
N ILE A 187 11.64 14.99 -3.94
CA ILE A 187 11.53 13.53 -4.07
C ILE A 187 12.66 12.95 -4.92
N SER A 188 12.88 13.50 -6.12
CA SER A 188 13.95 13.01 -7.01
C SER A 188 15.33 13.24 -6.46
N GLY A 189 15.48 14.28 -5.64
CA GLY A 189 16.71 14.56 -4.92
C GLY A 189 17.02 13.51 -3.86
N SER A 190 16.05 13.18 -3.05
CA SER A 190 16.21 12.13 -2.05
C SER A 190 16.56 10.77 -2.66
N ALA A 191 16.01 10.47 -3.84
CA ALA A 191 16.31 9.22 -4.58
C ALA A 191 17.77 9.06 -5.02
N ARG A 192 18.60 10.08 -4.86
CA ARG A 192 20.06 10.01 -5.12
C ARG A 192 20.89 9.62 -3.91
N TYR A 193 20.27 9.53 -2.76
CA TYR A 193 20.92 9.12 -1.52
C TYR A 193 20.55 7.68 -1.21
N THR A 194 21.45 7.02 -0.54
CA THR A 194 21.20 5.73 0.10
C THR A 194 21.10 5.95 1.60
N ASP A 195 20.34 5.09 2.24
CA ASP A 195 20.34 4.97 3.69
C ASP A 195 21.60 4.23 4.19
N THR A 196 21.64 3.92 5.48
CA THR A 196 22.73 3.17 6.09
C THR A 196 22.84 1.73 5.60
N SER A 197 21.76 1.17 5.06
CA SER A 197 21.68 -0.17 4.47
C SER A 197 22.09 -0.18 3.00
N GLY A 198 22.31 0.99 2.38
CA GLY A 198 22.66 1.14 0.98
C GLY A 198 21.47 1.21 0.03
N ASP A 199 20.24 1.25 0.56
CA ASP A 199 19.02 1.38 -0.23
C ASP A 199 18.76 2.82 -0.64
N TYR A 200 18.35 3.01 -1.91
CA TYR A 200 18.03 4.33 -2.42
C TYR A 200 16.78 4.89 -1.75
N LEU A 201 16.86 6.13 -1.31
CA LEU A 201 15.72 6.90 -0.83
C LEU A 201 14.81 7.29 -2.00
N GLY A 202 13.80 8.09 -1.76
CA GLY A 202 12.84 8.54 -2.76
C GLY A 202 11.43 8.21 -2.33
N PHE A 203 10.61 7.73 -3.26
CA PHE A 203 9.26 7.28 -2.96
C PHE A 203 9.12 5.80 -3.32
N GLN A 204 8.85 4.99 -2.33
CA GLN A 204 8.60 3.56 -2.49
C GLN A 204 7.25 3.19 -1.86
N GLY A 205 6.61 2.16 -2.39
CA GLY A 205 5.36 1.68 -1.86
C GLY A 205 4.91 0.40 -2.54
N ARG A 206 3.99 -0.29 -1.91
CA ARG A 206 3.38 -1.52 -2.43
C ARG A 206 1.89 -1.33 -2.67
N SER A 207 1.38 -1.99 -3.69
CA SER A 207 -0.05 -2.12 -3.91
C SER A 207 -0.57 -3.36 -3.20
N GLY A 208 -1.81 -3.28 -2.70
CA GLY A 208 -2.51 -4.39 -2.11
C GLY A 208 -3.83 -4.68 -2.82
N GLU A 209 -4.33 -5.89 -2.64
CA GLU A 209 -5.67 -6.29 -3.05
C GLU A 209 -6.26 -7.23 -2.02
N LYS A 210 -7.57 -7.18 -1.83
CA LYS A 210 -8.28 -8.10 -0.94
C LYS A 210 -8.70 -9.33 -1.73
N VAL A 211 -8.05 -10.44 -1.46
CA VAL A 211 -8.44 -11.74 -2.04
C VAL A 211 -9.45 -12.40 -1.12
N LYS A 212 -10.62 -12.72 -1.65
CA LYS A 212 -11.61 -13.51 -0.91
C LYS A 212 -11.10 -14.93 -0.75
N SER A 213 -11.11 -15.44 0.46
CA SER A 213 -10.79 -16.84 0.72
C SER A 213 -11.97 -17.54 1.37
N THR A 214 -12.32 -18.70 0.82
CA THR A 214 -13.34 -19.57 1.38
C THR A 214 -12.70 -20.86 1.85
N HIS A 215 -13.03 -21.27 3.07
CA HIS A 215 -12.53 -22.52 3.65
C HIS A 215 -13.61 -23.56 3.66
N PHE A 216 -13.34 -24.71 3.06
CA PHE A 216 -14.18 -25.90 3.13
C PHE A 216 -13.52 -26.93 4.03
N PHE A 217 -14.30 -27.50 4.93
CA PHE A 217 -13.87 -28.55 5.83
C PHE A 217 -14.56 -29.84 5.46
N VAL A 218 -13.79 -30.81 5.00
CA VAL A 218 -14.29 -32.14 4.63
C VAL A 218 -13.94 -33.11 5.76
N HIS A 219 -14.95 -33.58 6.44
CA HIS A 219 -14.79 -34.57 7.49
C HIS A 219 -15.07 -35.99 6.95
N VAL A 220 -14.04 -36.81 6.97
CA VAL A 220 -14.09 -38.21 6.55
C VAL A 220 -14.12 -39.09 7.78
N LYS A 221 -15.23 -39.80 7.98
CA LYS A 221 -15.39 -40.72 9.11
C LYS A 221 -14.54 -41.97 8.92
N ASN A 222 -14.28 -42.71 10.01
CA ASN A 222 -13.51 -43.93 9.98
C ASN A 222 -14.16 -45.04 9.14
N GLN A 223 -15.47 -45.08 9.04
CA GLN A 223 -16.25 -46.07 8.21
C GLN A 223 -16.33 -45.70 6.75
N ASP A 224 -16.07 -44.47 6.35
CA ASP A 224 -16.23 -43.97 4.99
C ASP A 224 -14.93 -44.14 4.19
N TYR A 225 -15.05 -44.35 2.87
CA TYR A 225 -13.95 -44.39 1.90
C TYR A 225 -12.83 -45.39 2.21
N ASN A 226 -13.19 -46.57 2.75
CA ASN A 226 -12.26 -47.67 2.99
C ASN A 226 -12.16 -48.63 1.80
N PHE A 227 -12.75 -48.32 0.67
CA PHE A 227 -12.73 -49.05 -0.57
C PHE A 227 -12.26 -48.17 -1.73
N SER A 228 -11.57 -48.76 -2.69
CA SER A 228 -11.09 -48.11 -3.90
C SER A 228 -11.28 -48.97 -5.10
N ASN A 229 -11.71 -48.42 -6.23
CA ASN A 229 -11.78 -49.10 -7.52
C ASN A 229 -10.43 -49.12 -8.26
N ASN A 230 -9.36 -48.69 -7.62
CA ASN A 230 -8.04 -48.70 -8.24
C ASN A 230 -7.56 -50.16 -8.42
N PRO A 231 -6.96 -50.54 -9.58
CA PRO A 231 -6.40 -51.87 -9.82
C PRO A 231 -5.36 -52.36 -8.79
N THR A 232 -4.78 -51.48 -8.03
CA THR A 232 -3.89 -51.82 -6.90
C THR A 232 -4.67 -52.26 -5.64
N PHE A 233 -5.96 -52.00 -5.56
CA PHE A 233 -6.83 -52.38 -4.44
C PHE A 233 -7.76 -53.54 -4.83
N VAL A 234 -8.28 -53.55 -6.07
CA VAL A 234 -9.22 -54.53 -6.60
C VAL A 234 -8.63 -55.11 -7.89
N THR A 235 -8.66 -56.40 -8.03
CA THR A 235 -8.18 -57.13 -9.20
C THR A 235 -9.27 -57.99 -9.83
N GLY A 236 -9.13 -58.29 -11.11
CA GLY A 236 -10.10 -59.11 -11.85
C GLY A 236 -11.41 -58.41 -12.20
N SER A 237 -12.28 -59.09 -12.96
CA SER A 237 -13.61 -58.61 -13.37
C SER A 237 -14.67 -58.77 -12.28
N GLU A 238 -14.44 -59.64 -11.32
CA GLU A 238 -15.35 -59.95 -10.22
C GLU A 238 -15.16 -59.02 -9.01
N GLY A 239 -14.14 -58.19 -9.02
CA GLY A 239 -13.87 -57.24 -7.93
C GLY A 239 -13.15 -57.86 -6.74
N ASP A 240 -12.35 -58.88 -6.96
CA ASP A 240 -11.53 -59.50 -5.92
C ASP A 240 -10.50 -58.51 -5.35
N LEU A 241 -10.24 -58.62 -4.05
CA LEU A 241 -9.24 -57.77 -3.41
C LEU A 241 -7.84 -58.19 -3.83
N ALA A 242 -7.00 -57.21 -4.19
CA ALA A 242 -5.62 -57.46 -4.60
C ALA A 242 -4.77 -58.06 -3.46
N ASP A 243 -5.13 -57.75 -2.21
CA ASP A 243 -4.50 -58.25 -0.99
C ASP A 243 -5.59 -58.80 -0.04
N PRO A 244 -5.56 -60.09 0.32
CA PRO A 244 -6.52 -60.72 1.24
C PRO A 244 -6.60 -60.05 2.59
N THR A 245 -5.55 -59.36 3.05
CA THR A 245 -5.53 -58.64 4.34
C THR A 245 -6.48 -57.44 4.33
N PHE A 246 -6.88 -56.94 3.18
CA PHE A 246 -7.82 -55.82 3.05
C PHE A 246 -9.26 -56.18 3.44
N ILE A 247 -9.60 -57.47 3.61
CA ILE A 247 -10.89 -57.91 4.12
C ILE A 247 -11.09 -57.39 5.57
N GLY A 248 -10.05 -57.47 6.41
CA GLY A 248 -10.11 -57.04 7.82
C GLY A 248 -9.54 -55.65 8.09
N ASP A 249 -8.51 -55.28 7.32
CA ASP A 249 -7.79 -53.99 7.51
C ASP A 249 -7.54 -53.30 6.16
N PRO A 250 -8.58 -52.76 5.52
CA PRO A 250 -8.44 -52.09 4.24
C PRO A 250 -7.63 -50.81 4.39
N LYS A 251 -6.69 -50.61 3.45
CA LYS A 251 -5.84 -49.42 3.40
C LYS A 251 -6.05 -48.72 2.07
N THR A 252 -6.71 -47.55 2.14
CA THR A 252 -6.89 -46.67 0.97
C THR A 252 -6.12 -45.39 1.18
N TYR A 253 -5.84 -44.70 0.09
CA TYR A 253 -5.11 -43.43 0.12
C TYR A 253 -5.93 -42.32 -0.52
N ILE A 254 -6.27 -41.29 0.22
CA ILE A 254 -6.91 -40.10 -0.31
C ILE A 254 -5.84 -39.25 -0.94
N THR A 255 -5.95 -38.98 -2.23
CA THR A 255 -4.99 -38.18 -3.00
C THR A 255 -5.53 -36.82 -3.39
N GLU A 256 -6.85 -36.70 -3.52
CA GLU A 256 -7.51 -35.44 -3.95
C GLU A 256 -8.92 -35.34 -3.37
N VAL A 257 -9.41 -34.10 -3.36
CA VAL A 257 -10.79 -33.76 -2.96
C VAL A 257 -11.41 -32.88 -4.02
N GLY A 258 -12.52 -33.32 -4.59
CA GLY A 258 -13.31 -32.55 -5.54
C GLY A 258 -14.41 -31.74 -4.85
N LEU A 259 -14.59 -30.50 -5.26
CA LEU A 259 -15.75 -29.67 -4.89
C LEU A 259 -16.73 -29.62 -6.05
N TYR A 260 -17.97 -29.96 -5.77
CA TYR A 260 -19.05 -30.02 -6.75
C TYR A 260 -20.17 -29.07 -6.37
N ASN A 261 -20.84 -28.50 -7.37
CA ASN A 261 -22.10 -27.76 -7.16
C ASN A 261 -23.29 -28.72 -7.00
N ASN A 262 -24.48 -28.16 -6.78
CA ASN A 262 -25.72 -28.91 -6.64
C ASN A 262 -26.09 -29.70 -7.92
N ASN A 263 -25.62 -29.27 -9.09
CA ASN A 263 -25.82 -29.95 -10.37
C ASN A 263 -24.79 -31.06 -10.63
N LYS A 264 -23.91 -31.34 -9.66
CA LYS A 264 -22.80 -32.31 -9.75
C LYS A 264 -21.70 -31.90 -10.75
N GLU A 265 -21.59 -30.62 -11.08
CA GLU A 265 -20.50 -30.10 -11.89
C GLU A 265 -19.27 -29.84 -10.99
N LEU A 266 -18.12 -30.25 -11.45
CA LEU A 266 -16.86 -30.08 -10.74
C LEU A 266 -16.42 -28.61 -10.78
N LEU A 267 -16.31 -27.97 -9.61
CA LEU A 267 -15.90 -26.57 -9.48
C LEU A 267 -14.41 -26.42 -9.20
N ALA A 268 -13.85 -27.30 -8.36
CA ALA A 268 -12.45 -27.24 -8.00
C ALA A 268 -11.94 -28.60 -7.54
N ILE A 269 -10.63 -28.83 -7.68
CA ILE A 269 -9.94 -30.02 -7.19
C ILE A 269 -8.77 -29.58 -6.32
N GLY A 270 -8.75 -30.05 -5.07
CA GLY A 270 -7.59 -29.95 -4.20
C GLY A 270 -6.78 -31.23 -4.21
N LYS A 271 -5.51 -31.17 -4.67
CA LYS A 271 -4.59 -32.33 -4.62
C LYS A 271 -3.71 -32.25 -3.38
N MET A 272 -3.48 -33.37 -2.74
CA MET A 272 -2.59 -33.46 -1.59
C MET A 272 -1.15 -33.73 -2.04
N SER A 273 -0.20 -33.07 -1.41
CA SER A 273 1.24 -33.30 -1.69
C SER A 273 1.71 -34.70 -1.25
N LYS A 274 1.04 -35.27 -0.24
CA LYS A 274 1.25 -36.65 0.21
C LYS A 274 -0.11 -37.32 0.34
N PRO A 275 -0.29 -38.53 -0.20
CA PRO A 275 -1.50 -39.29 0.00
C PRO A 275 -1.79 -39.52 1.49
N LEU A 276 -3.04 -39.34 1.89
CA LEU A 276 -3.47 -39.56 3.24
C LEU A 276 -3.99 -41.00 3.40
N LEU A 277 -3.31 -41.78 4.24
CA LEU A 277 -3.74 -43.14 4.56
C LEU A 277 -5.07 -43.13 5.31
N LYS A 278 -6.04 -43.91 4.83
CA LYS A 278 -7.36 -44.09 5.38
C LYS A 278 -7.60 -45.59 5.65
N ASP A 279 -8.04 -45.89 6.88
CA ASP A 279 -8.42 -47.21 7.34
C ASP A 279 -9.62 -47.06 8.34
N PHE A 280 -10.12 -48.18 8.86
CA PHE A 280 -11.25 -48.18 9.82
C PHE A 280 -10.95 -47.50 11.15
N SER A 281 -9.67 -47.32 11.51
CA SER A 281 -9.27 -46.69 12.76
C SER A 281 -9.13 -45.17 12.63
N ARG A 282 -8.97 -44.67 11.40
CA ARG A 282 -8.59 -43.28 11.15
C ARG A 282 -9.76 -42.43 10.67
N ARG A 283 -9.89 -41.26 11.28
CA ARG A 283 -10.71 -40.14 10.79
C ARG A 283 -9.80 -39.12 10.13
N ALA A 284 -10.30 -38.43 9.12
CA ALA A 284 -9.57 -37.35 8.49
C ALA A 284 -10.41 -36.08 8.46
N LEU A 285 -9.76 -34.94 8.74
CA LEU A 285 -10.31 -33.62 8.52
C LEU A 285 -9.43 -32.93 7.49
N ILE A 286 -9.99 -32.67 6.32
CA ILE A 286 -9.29 -32.02 5.21
C ILE A 286 -9.81 -30.59 5.08
N LYS A 287 -8.90 -29.62 5.19
CA LYS A 287 -9.23 -28.20 4.99
C LYS A 287 -8.80 -27.81 3.57
N LEU A 288 -9.75 -27.35 2.79
CA LEU A 288 -9.52 -26.74 1.48
C LEU A 288 -9.66 -25.23 1.60
N LYS A 289 -8.70 -24.49 1.10
CA LYS A 289 -8.75 -23.04 0.98
C LYS A 289 -8.85 -22.70 -0.50
N LEU A 290 -9.91 -21.98 -0.87
CA LEU A 290 -10.06 -21.38 -2.19
C LEU A 290 -9.85 -19.88 -2.08
N GLU A 291 -9.07 -19.34 -2.99
CA GLU A 291 -8.82 -17.90 -3.14
C GLU A 291 -9.23 -17.48 -4.55
N PHE A 292 -10.02 -16.41 -4.64
CA PHE A 292 -10.56 -15.89 -5.91
C PHE A 292 -10.92 -14.41 -5.83
#